data_6f2f536f5915c0e428c54e4e0c573cef
#
_entry.id   6f2f536f5915c0e428c54e4e0c573cef
#
_cell.length_a   1.000
_cell.length_b   1.000
_cell.length_c   1.000
_cell.angle_alpha   90.00
_cell.angle_beta   90.00
_cell.angle_gamma   90.00
#
_symmetry.space_group_name_H-M   'P 1'
#
loop_
_entity.id
_entity.type
_entity.pdbx_description
1 polymer ?
#
loop_
_entity_poly.entity_id
_entity_poly.type
_entity_poly.pdbx_seq_one_letter_code
_entity_poly.pdbx_strand_id
1 'polypeptide(L)'
;METIKNYLETMFANMPNTSEVKRAKYELGQMMEDKYTELKAEGKSENEAVGIVISEFGNLDELADDLGIGIYLTQGNITEQKVITLNQVKDYISDKTRFGFMIGLGVLLCIISPCGPIMFDNIFGIVFMFTVVTVAVIMFVFSGVAIGKWDFLKQRDLNVSFSTVEYVDNEKENYRMTNALMNAIGVGLCVFSVVPVIIANEIRILGFIENISIVFMFIMTACGVFFFIAAGNKMSAYNTILKINRADTIGGNYVPSQKVQITYENPTIAAIMSVYWPTVTCIYLCVSFLSGDWHITWIIWVIAKICHTFIVTGSRR
;
A
#
# COMPACT_ATOMS: atom_id res chain seq x y z
N MET A 1 -17.11 23.89 -9.57
CA MET A 1 -16.75 22.85 -10.60
C MET A 1 -16.19 21.57 -9.99
N GLU A 2 -15.23 21.62 -9.08
CA GLU A 2 -14.65 20.42 -8.45
C GLU A 2 -15.70 19.55 -7.73
N THR A 3 -16.63 20.17 -7.02
CA THR A 3 -17.74 19.49 -6.34
C THR A 3 -18.64 18.70 -7.32
N ILE A 4 -18.94 19.26 -8.49
CA ILE A 4 -19.74 18.58 -9.53
C ILE A 4 -18.96 17.37 -10.08
N LYS A 5 -17.65 17.52 -10.36
CA LYS A 5 -16.81 16.41 -10.82
C LYS A 5 -16.76 15.28 -9.78
N ASN A 6 -16.54 15.60 -8.50
CA ASN A 6 -16.52 14.64 -7.42
C ASN A 6 -17.86 13.92 -7.26
N TYR A 7 -18.97 14.65 -7.44
CA TYR A 7 -20.30 14.08 -7.39
C TYR A 7 -20.53 13.08 -8.55
N LEU A 8 -20.18 13.47 -9.78
CA LEU A 8 -20.25 12.61 -10.96
C LEU A 8 -19.38 11.33 -10.80
N GLU A 9 -18.15 11.47 -10.29
CA GLU A 9 -17.28 10.34 -10.02
C GLU A 9 -17.90 9.37 -9.01
N THR A 10 -18.50 9.90 -7.94
CA THR A 10 -19.15 9.09 -6.91
C THR A 10 -20.38 8.36 -7.46
N MET A 11 -21.17 9.03 -8.31
CA MET A 11 -22.37 8.48 -8.93
C MET A 11 -22.06 7.26 -9.80
N PHE A 12 -20.97 7.31 -10.57
CA PHE A 12 -20.56 6.23 -11.47
C PHE A 12 -19.58 5.22 -10.84
N ALA A 13 -19.12 5.45 -9.62
CA ALA A 13 -18.04 4.66 -8.99
C ALA A 13 -18.34 3.15 -8.95
N ASN A 14 -19.61 2.79 -8.74
CA ASN A 14 -20.04 1.39 -8.61
C ASN A 14 -20.48 0.74 -9.93
N MET A 15 -20.51 1.50 -11.01
CA MET A 15 -20.90 0.98 -12.30
C MET A 15 -19.77 0.18 -12.96
N PRO A 16 -20.11 -0.82 -13.78
CA PRO A 16 -19.12 -1.61 -14.49
C PRO A 16 -18.30 -0.72 -15.45
N ASN A 17 -17.01 -1.03 -15.57
CA ASN A 17 -16.07 -0.24 -16.36
C ASN A 17 -16.16 -0.58 -17.87
N THR A 18 -17.34 -0.41 -18.45
CA THR A 18 -17.63 -0.64 -19.88
C THR A 18 -17.48 0.64 -20.70
N SER A 19 -17.41 0.50 -22.04
CA SER A 19 -17.36 1.62 -22.98
C SER A 19 -18.61 2.50 -22.90
N GLU A 20 -19.77 1.86 -22.75
CA GLU A 20 -21.08 2.50 -22.67
C GLU A 20 -21.20 3.36 -21.42
N VAL A 21 -20.82 2.81 -20.26
CA VAL A 21 -20.85 3.53 -18.97
C VAL A 21 -19.86 4.69 -18.94
N LYS A 22 -18.67 4.51 -19.53
CA LYS A 22 -17.69 5.62 -19.67
C LYS A 22 -18.22 6.74 -20.56
N ARG A 23 -18.89 6.38 -21.65
CA ARG A 23 -19.50 7.34 -22.57
C ARG A 23 -20.62 8.11 -21.88
N ALA A 24 -21.54 7.42 -21.19
CA ALA A 24 -22.62 8.02 -20.43
C ALA A 24 -22.09 8.99 -19.34
N LYS A 25 -21.06 8.59 -18.61
CA LYS A 25 -20.39 9.46 -17.63
C LYS A 25 -19.82 10.72 -18.27
N TYR A 26 -19.19 10.60 -19.44
CA TYR A 26 -18.64 11.74 -20.14
C TYR A 26 -19.74 12.68 -20.64
N GLU A 27 -20.81 12.15 -21.25
CA GLU A 27 -21.95 12.91 -21.75
C GLU A 27 -22.67 13.66 -20.61
N LEU A 28 -22.96 12.97 -19.49
CA LEU A 28 -23.55 13.60 -18.31
C LEU A 28 -22.65 14.68 -17.73
N GLY A 29 -21.33 14.42 -17.69
CA GLY A 29 -20.35 15.39 -17.21
C GLY A 29 -20.34 16.68 -18.04
N GLN A 30 -20.46 16.59 -19.36
CA GLN A 30 -20.59 17.75 -20.25
C GLN A 30 -21.90 18.52 -20.00
N MET A 31 -23.03 17.81 -19.88
CA MET A 31 -24.33 18.45 -19.61
C MET A 31 -24.30 19.22 -18.27
N MET A 32 -23.70 18.64 -17.22
CA MET A 32 -23.55 19.30 -15.93
C MET A 32 -22.62 20.53 -16.00
N GLU A 33 -21.54 20.46 -16.79
CA GLU A 33 -20.60 21.57 -17.00
C GLU A 33 -21.22 22.72 -17.77
N ASP A 34 -21.96 22.40 -18.83
CA ASP A 34 -22.68 23.39 -19.64
C ASP A 34 -23.74 24.13 -18.80
N LYS A 35 -24.54 23.38 -18.03
CA LYS A 35 -25.55 23.95 -17.13
C LYS A 35 -24.92 24.81 -16.04
N TYR A 36 -23.82 24.38 -15.45
CA TYR A 36 -23.09 25.20 -14.47
C TYR A 36 -22.60 26.52 -15.07
N THR A 37 -22.08 26.46 -16.29
CA THR A 37 -21.58 27.65 -17.01
C THR A 37 -22.71 28.62 -17.35
N GLU A 38 -23.88 28.11 -17.78
CA GLU A 38 -25.09 28.88 -18.00
C GLU A 38 -25.52 29.63 -16.73
N LEU A 39 -25.67 28.90 -15.62
CA LEU A 39 -26.07 29.48 -14.31
C LEU A 39 -25.07 30.52 -13.81
N LYS A 40 -23.76 30.34 -14.06
CA LYS A 40 -22.74 31.35 -13.75
C LYS A 40 -22.86 32.59 -14.61
N ALA A 41 -23.21 32.43 -15.88
CA ALA A 41 -23.46 33.56 -16.80
C ALA A 41 -24.71 34.36 -16.39
N GLU A 42 -25.71 33.70 -15.81
CA GLU A 42 -26.90 34.33 -15.22
C GLU A 42 -26.61 35.07 -13.90
N GLY A 43 -25.38 35.02 -13.38
CA GLY A 43 -24.94 35.72 -12.18
C GLY A 43 -25.22 35.00 -10.87
N LYS A 44 -25.55 33.70 -10.90
CA LYS A 44 -25.75 32.90 -9.68
C LYS A 44 -24.44 32.69 -8.93
N SER A 45 -24.54 32.54 -7.60
CA SER A 45 -23.39 32.21 -6.76
C SER A 45 -22.89 30.79 -7.09
N GLU A 46 -21.63 30.49 -6.76
CA GLU A 46 -21.04 29.16 -7.03
C GLU A 46 -21.81 28.05 -6.32
N ASN A 47 -22.13 28.23 -5.03
CA ASN A 47 -22.87 27.24 -4.25
C ASN A 47 -24.30 27.02 -4.76
N GLU A 48 -24.95 28.07 -5.21
CA GLU A 48 -26.30 27.99 -5.78
C GLU A 48 -26.28 27.28 -7.14
N ALA A 49 -25.34 27.61 -8.03
CA ALA A 49 -25.18 26.93 -9.31
C ALA A 49 -24.86 25.44 -9.14
N VAL A 50 -23.96 25.08 -8.23
CA VAL A 50 -23.66 23.68 -7.90
C VAL A 50 -24.87 22.96 -7.35
N GLY A 51 -25.64 23.58 -6.45
CA GLY A 51 -26.85 22.98 -5.86
C GLY A 51 -27.93 22.70 -6.92
N ILE A 52 -28.16 23.63 -7.84
CA ILE A 52 -29.11 23.46 -8.94
C ILE A 52 -28.68 22.32 -9.87
N VAL A 53 -27.42 22.29 -10.31
CA VAL A 53 -26.88 21.24 -11.18
C VAL A 53 -27.02 19.87 -10.53
N ILE A 54 -26.63 19.72 -9.27
CA ILE A 54 -26.76 18.44 -8.56
C ILE A 54 -28.24 18.03 -8.37
N SER A 55 -29.16 19.00 -8.16
CA SER A 55 -30.57 18.71 -8.03
C SER A 55 -31.21 18.28 -9.36
N GLU A 56 -30.77 18.85 -10.48
CA GLU A 56 -31.32 18.57 -11.82
C GLU A 56 -30.78 17.25 -12.41
N PHE A 57 -29.49 16.97 -12.23
CA PHE A 57 -28.82 15.80 -12.81
C PHE A 57 -28.49 14.71 -11.80
N GLY A 58 -28.85 14.86 -10.54
CA GLY A 58 -28.46 13.96 -9.46
C GLY A 58 -29.22 12.64 -9.40
N ASN A 59 -30.32 12.49 -10.13
CA ASN A 59 -31.08 11.24 -10.22
C ASN A 59 -30.70 10.44 -11.47
N LEU A 60 -29.72 9.55 -11.32
CA LEU A 60 -29.22 8.73 -12.42
C LEU A 60 -30.27 7.74 -12.94
N ASP A 61 -31.21 7.28 -12.08
CA ASP A 61 -32.27 6.34 -12.48
C ASP A 61 -33.20 6.95 -13.54
N GLU A 62 -33.47 8.26 -13.44
CA GLU A 62 -34.30 8.98 -14.41
C GLU A 62 -33.56 9.24 -15.74
N LEU A 63 -32.25 9.40 -15.69
CA LEU A 63 -31.40 9.69 -16.86
C LEU A 63 -30.86 8.43 -17.54
N ALA A 64 -31.00 7.28 -16.89
CA ALA A 64 -30.35 6.05 -17.31
C ALA A 64 -30.86 5.54 -18.66
N ASP A 65 -32.12 5.70 -18.95
CA ASP A 65 -32.72 5.28 -20.23
C ASP A 65 -32.24 6.18 -21.39
N ASP A 66 -32.14 7.48 -21.17
CA ASP A 66 -31.64 8.45 -22.15
C ASP A 66 -30.13 8.26 -22.41
N LEU A 67 -29.38 7.88 -21.39
CA LEU A 67 -27.94 7.60 -21.46
C LEU A 67 -27.62 6.17 -21.95
N GLY A 68 -28.65 5.32 -22.13
CA GLY A 68 -28.49 3.93 -22.59
C GLY A 68 -27.82 3.00 -21.57
N ILE A 69 -27.86 3.34 -20.28
CA ILE A 69 -27.22 2.58 -19.18
C ILE A 69 -28.21 1.93 -18.23
N GLY A 70 -29.53 1.96 -18.53
CA GLY A 70 -30.59 1.39 -17.69
C GLY A 70 -30.37 -0.08 -17.31
N ILE A 71 -29.82 -0.89 -18.23
CA ILE A 71 -29.47 -2.31 -17.98
C ILE A 71 -28.45 -2.45 -16.85
N TYR A 72 -27.50 -1.53 -16.74
CA TYR A 72 -26.43 -1.58 -15.74
C TYR A 72 -26.91 -1.14 -14.35
N LEU A 73 -27.97 -0.32 -14.27
CA LEU A 73 -28.64 0.02 -13.01
C LEU A 73 -29.48 -1.15 -12.48
N THR A 74 -30.13 -1.91 -13.37
CA THR A 74 -30.98 -3.06 -13.00
C THR A 74 -30.15 -4.29 -12.62
N GLN A 75 -28.97 -4.49 -13.20
CA GLN A 75 -28.07 -5.60 -12.87
C GLN A 75 -27.17 -5.31 -11.67
N GLY A 76 -26.87 -4.05 -11.40
CA GLY A 76 -26.31 -3.61 -10.13
C GLY A 76 -27.43 -3.58 -9.11
N ASN A 77 -27.72 -4.70 -8.39
CA ASN A 77 -28.41 -4.58 -7.14
C ASN A 77 -27.72 -3.45 -6.38
N ILE A 78 -28.40 -2.31 -6.27
CA ILE A 78 -28.05 -1.22 -5.36
C ILE A 78 -28.34 -1.76 -3.96
N THR A 79 -27.53 -2.73 -3.53
CA THR A 79 -27.30 -2.92 -2.12
C THR A 79 -26.76 -1.58 -1.67
N GLU A 80 -27.39 -0.93 -0.72
CA GLU A 80 -26.90 0.32 -0.10
C GLU A 80 -25.45 0.07 0.33
N GLN A 81 -24.52 0.33 -0.59
CA GLN A 81 -23.09 0.16 -0.31
C GLN A 81 -22.73 1.22 0.71
N LYS A 82 -22.24 0.79 1.84
CA LYS A 82 -21.84 1.68 2.92
C LYS A 82 -20.62 2.50 2.45
N VAL A 83 -20.85 3.78 2.17
CA VAL A 83 -19.79 4.70 1.78
C VAL A 83 -18.92 5.02 2.99
N ILE A 84 -17.64 4.81 2.87
CA ILE A 84 -16.66 5.16 3.90
C ILE A 84 -16.30 6.63 3.75
N THR A 85 -16.47 7.38 4.83
CA THR A 85 -16.15 8.81 4.85
C THR A 85 -14.65 9.06 4.92
N LEU A 86 -14.20 10.22 4.41
CA LEU A 86 -12.80 10.65 4.49
C LEU A 86 -12.25 10.64 5.94
N ASN A 87 -13.06 11.01 6.92
CA ASN A 87 -12.65 10.99 8.32
C ASN A 87 -12.38 9.56 8.80
N GLN A 88 -13.25 8.60 8.47
CA GLN A 88 -13.02 7.18 8.80
C GLN A 88 -11.76 6.63 8.15
N VAL A 89 -11.45 7.06 6.92
CA VAL A 89 -10.22 6.68 6.23
C VAL A 89 -8.99 7.25 6.94
N LYS A 90 -9.02 8.52 7.34
CA LYS A 90 -7.93 9.16 8.11
C LYS A 90 -7.71 8.46 9.46
N ASP A 91 -8.80 8.15 10.17
CA ASP A 91 -8.74 7.44 11.44
C ASP A 91 -8.15 6.04 11.27
N TYR A 92 -8.56 5.31 10.23
CA TYR A 92 -7.98 4.00 9.91
C TYR A 92 -6.48 4.07 9.65
N ILE A 93 -6.03 5.01 8.81
CA ILE A 93 -4.61 5.18 8.48
C ILE A 93 -3.81 5.54 9.74
N SER A 94 -4.33 6.42 10.58
CA SER A 94 -3.73 6.81 11.86
C SER A 94 -3.60 5.63 12.81
N ASP A 95 -4.69 4.88 13.01
CA ASP A 95 -4.72 3.70 13.88
C ASP A 95 -3.79 2.60 13.37
N LYS A 96 -3.86 2.28 12.09
CA LYS A 96 -3.00 1.28 11.46
C LYS A 96 -1.52 1.63 11.61
N THR A 97 -1.19 2.92 11.50
CA THR A 97 0.17 3.41 11.71
C THR A 97 0.59 3.28 13.17
N ARG A 98 -0.27 3.71 14.12
CA ARG A 98 -0.01 3.65 15.56
C ARG A 98 0.16 2.22 16.06
N PHE A 99 -0.77 1.32 15.70
CA PHE A 99 -0.69 -0.09 16.10
C PHE A 99 0.44 -0.82 15.37
N GLY A 100 0.73 -0.46 14.11
CA GLY A 100 1.89 -0.96 13.40
C GLY A 100 3.22 -0.58 14.09
N PHE A 101 3.32 0.63 14.62
CA PHE A 101 4.45 1.07 15.43
C PHE A 101 4.58 0.24 16.72
N MET A 102 3.46 -0.04 17.42
CA MET A 102 3.46 -0.90 18.61
C MET A 102 3.90 -2.34 18.27
N ILE A 103 3.47 -2.89 17.14
CA ILE A 103 3.93 -4.20 16.65
C ILE A 103 5.43 -4.16 16.39
N GLY A 104 5.92 -3.09 15.75
CA GLY A 104 7.35 -2.90 15.50
C GLY A 104 8.18 -2.87 16.79
N LEU A 105 7.70 -2.17 17.82
CA LEU A 105 8.32 -2.17 19.14
C LEU A 105 8.30 -3.55 19.81
N GLY A 106 7.21 -4.29 19.69
CA GLY A 106 7.11 -5.66 20.20
C GLY A 106 8.15 -6.57 19.54
N VAL A 107 8.31 -6.49 18.21
CA VAL A 107 9.34 -7.25 17.47
C VAL A 107 10.73 -6.83 17.88
N LEU A 108 10.99 -5.53 18.04
CA LEU A 108 12.26 -5.01 18.53
C LEU A 108 12.61 -5.61 19.90
N LEU A 109 11.66 -5.64 20.84
CA LEU A 109 11.85 -6.26 22.16
C LEU A 109 12.14 -7.76 22.05
N CYS A 110 11.44 -8.50 21.18
CA CYS A 110 11.72 -9.92 20.94
C CYS A 110 13.14 -10.16 20.43
N ILE A 111 13.65 -9.30 19.52
CA ILE A 111 14.99 -9.43 18.97
C ILE A 111 16.06 -9.09 20.03
N ILE A 112 15.79 -8.14 20.93
CA ILE A 112 16.71 -7.75 22.01
C ILE A 112 16.67 -8.74 23.19
N SER A 113 15.60 -9.51 23.36
CA SER A 113 15.43 -10.38 24.53
C SER A 113 16.59 -11.35 24.78
N PRO A 114 17.29 -11.95 23.78
CA PRO A 114 18.44 -12.81 24.01
C PRO A 114 19.69 -12.10 24.57
N CYS A 115 19.70 -10.76 24.52
CA CYS A 115 20.82 -10.00 25.08
C CYS A 115 20.99 -10.21 26.60
N GLY A 116 19.89 -10.53 27.31
CA GLY A 116 19.94 -10.83 28.74
C GLY A 116 20.85 -12.00 29.09
N PRO A 117 20.58 -13.21 28.61
CA PRO A 117 21.44 -14.36 28.81
C PRO A 117 22.88 -14.19 28.30
N ILE A 118 23.09 -13.44 27.22
CA ILE A 118 24.41 -13.18 26.63
C ILE A 118 25.26 -12.29 27.55
N MET A 119 24.64 -11.29 28.22
CA MET A 119 25.35 -10.36 29.11
C MET A 119 25.49 -10.89 30.51
N PHE A 120 24.47 -11.62 30.99
CA PHE A 120 24.41 -12.12 32.37
C PHE A 120 24.35 -13.63 32.36
N ASP A 121 25.45 -14.28 32.60
CA ASP A 121 25.58 -15.74 32.63
C ASP A 121 24.99 -16.33 33.94
N ASN A 122 23.76 -15.93 34.27
CA ASN A 122 23.04 -16.32 35.47
C ASN A 122 21.51 -16.28 35.25
N ILE A 123 20.76 -16.67 36.28
CA ILE A 123 19.29 -16.72 36.27
C ILE A 123 18.64 -15.37 35.96
N PHE A 124 19.30 -14.25 36.28
CA PHE A 124 18.78 -12.91 36.00
C PHE A 124 18.69 -12.63 34.51
N GLY A 125 19.66 -13.11 33.72
CA GLY A 125 19.59 -12.98 32.24
C GLY A 125 18.39 -13.71 31.65
N ILE A 126 18.10 -14.91 32.17
CA ILE A 126 16.93 -15.69 31.71
C ILE A 126 15.63 -15.02 32.13
N VAL A 127 15.52 -14.55 33.36
CA VAL A 127 14.35 -13.82 33.86
C VAL A 127 14.12 -12.54 33.04
N PHE A 128 15.17 -11.79 32.73
CA PHE A 128 15.11 -10.61 31.88
C PHE A 128 14.52 -10.97 30.49
N MET A 129 15.03 -12.03 29.85
CA MET A 129 14.58 -12.49 28.55
C MET A 129 13.06 -12.76 28.56
N PHE A 130 12.57 -13.57 29.50
CA PHE A 130 11.13 -13.90 29.56
C PHE A 130 10.28 -12.69 29.92
N THR A 131 10.76 -11.76 30.75
CA THR A 131 10.03 -10.53 31.06
C THR A 131 9.86 -9.66 29.82
N VAL A 132 10.92 -9.46 29.05
CA VAL A 132 10.88 -8.65 27.82
C VAL A 132 9.96 -9.30 26.76
N VAL A 133 10.03 -10.62 26.58
CA VAL A 133 9.12 -11.35 25.68
C VAL A 133 7.67 -11.23 26.13
N THR A 134 7.39 -11.32 27.44
CA THR A 134 6.03 -11.14 27.96
C THR A 134 5.47 -9.76 27.61
N VAL A 135 6.25 -8.69 27.78
CA VAL A 135 5.83 -7.34 27.38
C VAL A 135 5.56 -7.26 25.87
N ALA A 136 6.43 -7.84 25.06
CA ALA A 136 6.25 -7.87 23.60
C ALA A 136 4.95 -8.59 23.20
N VAL A 137 4.63 -9.74 23.80
CA VAL A 137 3.40 -10.50 23.55
C VAL A 137 2.16 -9.69 23.94
N ILE A 138 2.19 -9.01 25.10
CA ILE A 138 1.08 -8.11 25.49
C ILE A 138 0.87 -7.02 24.46
N MET A 139 1.93 -6.40 23.92
CA MET A 139 1.84 -5.39 22.86
C MET A 139 1.24 -5.97 21.57
N PHE A 140 1.59 -7.19 21.17
CA PHE A 140 1.02 -7.85 19.98
C PHE A 140 -0.47 -8.11 20.15
N VAL A 141 -0.87 -8.70 21.29
CA VAL A 141 -2.28 -9.00 21.55
C VAL A 141 -3.11 -7.71 21.58
N PHE A 142 -2.65 -6.69 22.30
CA PHE A 142 -3.33 -5.40 22.35
C PHE A 142 -3.48 -4.76 20.96
N SER A 143 -2.40 -4.72 20.17
CA SER A 143 -2.41 -4.15 18.83
C SER A 143 -3.33 -4.94 17.89
N GLY A 144 -3.35 -6.29 17.98
CA GLY A 144 -4.21 -7.15 17.19
C GLY A 144 -5.69 -6.92 17.47
N VAL A 145 -6.08 -6.86 18.75
CA VAL A 145 -7.46 -6.59 19.16
C VAL A 145 -7.89 -5.18 18.75
N ALA A 146 -7.03 -4.19 18.97
CA ALA A 146 -7.36 -2.80 18.68
C ALA A 146 -7.55 -2.51 17.19
N ILE A 147 -6.80 -3.18 16.29
CA ILE A 147 -6.98 -3.05 14.84
C ILE A 147 -8.24 -3.79 14.35
N GLY A 148 -8.72 -4.78 15.11
CA GLY A 148 -9.90 -5.58 14.76
C GLY A 148 -11.18 -4.77 14.56
N LYS A 149 -11.29 -3.59 15.16
CA LYS A 149 -12.43 -2.66 14.90
C LYS A 149 -12.56 -2.28 13.41
N TRP A 150 -11.51 -2.42 12.63
CA TRP A 150 -11.46 -2.10 11.20
C TRP A 150 -11.67 -3.32 10.30
N ASP A 151 -12.00 -4.49 10.85
CA ASP A 151 -12.22 -5.70 10.06
C ASP A 151 -13.40 -5.59 9.09
N PHE A 152 -14.34 -4.68 9.35
CA PHE A 152 -15.41 -4.37 8.40
C PHE A 152 -14.89 -3.86 7.05
N LEU A 153 -13.69 -3.25 6.99
CA LEU A 153 -13.07 -2.81 5.73
C LEU A 153 -12.72 -3.96 4.76
N LYS A 154 -12.78 -5.19 5.22
CA LYS A 154 -12.58 -6.40 4.40
C LYS A 154 -13.87 -6.89 3.73
N GLN A 155 -15.02 -6.30 4.06
CA GLN A 155 -16.31 -6.65 3.46
C GLN A 155 -16.37 -6.16 2.01
N ARG A 156 -17.09 -6.92 1.16
CA ARG A 156 -17.16 -6.65 -0.29
C ARG A 156 -18.11 -5.53 -0.67
N ASP A 157 -18.97 -5.09 0.26
CA ASP A 157 -20.06 -4.15 0.00
C ASP A 157 -19.74 -2.71 0.44
N LEU A 158 -18.46 -2.36 0.43
CA LEU A 158 -17.97 -1.04 0.79
C LEU A 158 -17.55 -0.28 -0.45
N ASN A 159 -17.75 1.04 -0.40
CA ASN A 159 -17.30 1.96 -1.42
C ASN A 159 -16.58 3.15 -0.79
N VAL A 160 -15.61 3.68 -1.51
CA VAL A 160 -14.86 4.89 -1.15
C VAL A 160 -15.06 5.92 -2.25
N SER A 161 -15.44 7.16 -1.88
CA SER A 161 -15.63 8.23 -2.84
C SER A 161 -14.35 8.53 -3.62
N PHE A 162 -14.51 8.97 -4.87
CA PHE A 162 -13.38 9.30 -5.76
C PHE A 162 -12.44 10.33 -5.11
N SER A 163 -12.97 11.40 -4.52
CA SER A 163 -12.17 12.43 -3.83
C SER A 163 -11.35 11.85 -2.66
N THR A 164 -11.89 10.86 -1.95
CA THR A 164 -11.16 10.17 -0.89
C THR A 164 -10.06 9.26 -1.44
N VAL A 165 -10.32 8.57 -2.56
CA VAL A 165 -9.31 7.74 -3.25
C VAL A 165 -8.16 8.61 -3.74
N GLU A 166 -8.46 9.75 -4.37
CA GLU A 166 -7.45 10.73 -4.83
C GLU A 166 -6.62 11.28 -3.68
N TYR A 167 -7.26 11.67 -2.56
CA TYR A 167 -6.57 12.10 -1.36
C TYR A 167 -5.60 11.03 -0.84
N VAL A 168 -6.04 9.77 -0.75
CA VAL A 168 -5.21 8.67 -0.24
C VAL A 168 -4.06 8.34 -1.20
N ASP A 169 -4.27 8.42 -2.50
CA ASP A 169 -3.20 8.17 -3.48
C ASP A 169 -2.15 9.29 -3.44
N ASN A 170 -2.55 10.55 -3.32
CA ASN A 170 -1.64 11.68 -3.13
C ASN A 170 -0.82 11.54 -1.84
N GLU A 171 -1.46 11.19 -0.72
CA GLU A 171 -0.77 10.94 0.55
C GLU A 171 0.22 9.76 0.46
N LYS A 172 -0.15 8.71 -0.25
CA LYS A 172 0.71 7.56 -0.52
C LYS A 172 1.94 7.94 -1.34
N GLU A 173 1.77 8.77 -2.38
CA GLU A 173 2.88 9.22 -3.21
C GLU A 173 3.82 10.13 -2.42
N ASN A 174 3.30 11.06 -1.61
CA ASN A 174 4.08 11.88 -0.68
C ASN A 174 4.88 11.02 0.31
N TYR A 175 4.29 9.94 0.81
CA TYR A 175 4.96 9.03 1.74
C TYR A 175 5.98 8.10 1.07
N ARG A 176 5.94 7.92 -0.23
CA ARG A 176 6.77 6.97 -0.99
C ARG A 176 8.26 7.17 -0.77
N MET A 177 8.74 8.42 -0.81
CA MET A 177 10.15 8.73 -0.57
C MET A 177 10.56 8.41 0.88
N THR A 178 9.73 8.78 1.85
CA THR A 178 9.96 8.47 3.28
C THR A 178 10.00 6.96 3.51
N ASN A 179 9.09 6.20 2.91
CA ASN A 179 9.07 4.73 2.97
C ASN A 179 10.35 4.12 2.38
N ALA A 180 10.81 4.63 1.23
CA ALA A 180 12.04 4.17 0.60
C ALA A 180 13.27 4.45 1.49
N LEU A 181 13.35 5.65 2.09
CA LEU A 181 14.43 6.05 2.98
C LEU A 181 14.45 5.19 4.26
N MET A 182 13.29 4.98 4.90
CA MET A 182 13.20 4.12 6.09
C MET A 182 13.64 2.68 5.79
N ASN A 183 13.24 2.13 4.64
CA ASN A 183 13.66 0.81 4.21
C ASN A 183 15.18 0.78 3.92
N ALA A 184 15.74 1.79 3.27
CA ALA A 184 17.19 1.86 3.00
C ALA A 184 18.02 1.93 4.30
N ILE A 185 17.58 2.74 5.28
CA ILE A 185 18.19 2.79 6.61
C ILE A 185 18.09 1.43 7.31
N GLY A 186 16.93 0.78 7.26
CA GLY A 186 16.71 -0.55 7.84
C GLY A 186 17.66 -1.59 7.27
N VAL A 187 17.82 -1.63 5.92
CA VAL A 187 18.79 -2.52 5.25
C VAL A 187 20.22 -2.19 5.68
N GLY A 188 20.59 -0.92 5.68
CA GLY A 188 21.93 -0.48 6.09
C GLY A 188 22.27 -0.91 7.51
N LEU A 189 21.32 -0.73 8.47
CA LEU A 189 21.49 -1.15 9.86
C LEU A 189 21.66 -2.67 9.98
N CYS A 190 20.85 -3.46 9.28
CA CYS A 190 20.94 -4.92 9.30
C CYS A 190 22.26 -5.42 8.72
N VAL A 191 22.72 -4.84 7.60
CA VAL A 191 24.01 -5.23 6.98
C VAL A 191 25.19 -4.81 7.87
N PHE A 192 25.18 -3.57 8.38
CA PHE A 192 26.24 -3.05 9.22
C PHE A 192 26.31 -3.73 10.61
N SER A 193 25.21 -4.32 11.09
CA SER A 193 25.13 -4.98 12.40
C SER A 193 26.15 -6.12 12.59
N VAL A 194 26.57 -6.76 11.52
CA VAL A 194 27.53 -7.88 11.55
C VAL A 194 28.98 -7.41 11.72
N VAL A 195 29.30 -6.18 11.30
CA VAL A 195 30.68 -5.65 11.28
C VAL A 195 31.34 -5.66 12.66
N PRO A 196 30.70 -5.21 13.76
CA PRO A 196 31.31 -5.23 15.10
C PRO A 196 31.70 -6.64 15.57
N VAL A 197 30.90 -7.65 15.22
CA VAL A 197 31.17 -9.05 15.60
C VAL A 197 32.40 -9.57 14.86
N ILE A 198 32.54 -9.27 13.55
CA ILE A 198 33.70 -9.64 12.76
C ILE A 198 34.96 -8.99 13.34
N ILE A 199 34.92 -7.69 13.65
CA ILE A 199 36.05 -6.96 14.24
C ILE A 199 36.45 -7.54 15.61
N ALA A 200 35.47 -7.82 16.46
CA ALA A 200 35.72 -8.37 17.80
C ALA A 200 36.39 -9.76 17.73
N ASN A 201 36.00 -10.59 16.80
CA ASN A 201 36.56 -11.93 16.59
C ASN A 201 38.01 -11.88 16.06
N GLU A 202 38.34 -10.97 15.14
CA GLU A 202 39.70 -10.82 14.59
C GLU A 202 40.70 -10.28 15.62
N ILE A 203 40.29 -9.32 16.48
CA ILE A 203 41.19 -8.67 17.41
C ILE A 203 41.43 -9.53 18.67
N ARG A 204 40.75 -10.69 18.83
CA ARG A 204 40.86 -11.61 20.01
C ARG A 204 40.84 -10.87 21.35
N ILE A 205 39.95 -9.88 21.47
CA ILE A 205 39.80 -9.12 22.72
C ILE A 205 38.99 -9.97 23.71
N LEU A 206 39.35 -9.86 25.00
CA LEU A 206 38.70 -10.49 26.17
C LEU A 206 37.19 -10.78 25.95
N GLY A 207 36.70 -11.99 26.30
CA GLY A 207 35.36 -12.49 26.06
C GLY A 207 34.18 -11.56 26.44
N PHE A 208 34.40 -10.57 27.33
CA PHE A 208 33.42 -9.55 27.66
C PHE A 208 33.11 -8.61 26.46
N ILE A 209 34.12 -8.24 25.67
CA ILE A 209 33.96 -7.37 24.50
C ILE A 209 33.27 -8.15 23.35
N GLU A 210 33.52 -9.45 23.28
CA GLU A 210 32.82 -10.33 22.35
C GLU A 210 31.30 -10.34 22.63
N ASN A 211 30.89 -10.51 23.88
CA ASN A 211 29.49 -10.45 24.28
C ASN A 211 28.85 -9.09 24.00
N ILE A 212 29.55 -7.98 24.22
CA ILE A 212 29.07 -6.63 23.89
C ILE A 212 28.86 -6.46 22.38
N SER A 213 29.77 -6.99 21.55
CA SER A 213 29.62 -6.89 20.08
C SER A 213 28.42 -7.66 19.57
N ILE A 214 28.10 -8.81 20.17
CA ILE A 214 26.89 -9.60 19.84
C ILE A 214 25.63 -8.82 20.26
N VAL A 215 25.61 -8.26 21.48
CA VAL A 215 24.49 -7.44 21.95
C VAL A 215 24.26 -6.23 21.02
N PHE A 216 25.33 -5.56 20.60
CA PHE A 216 25.23 -4.45 19.67
C PHE A 216 24.66 -4.87 18.30
N MET A 217 25.05 -6.05 17.78
CA MET A 217 24.47 -6.65 16.59
C MET A 217 22.96 -6.84 16.72
N PHE A 218 22.47 -7.40 17.85
CA PHE A 218 21.05 -7.57 18.09
C PHE A 218 20.30 -6.22 18.13
N ILE A 219 20.85 -5.22 18.79
CA ILE A 219 20.24 -3.89 18.88
C ILE A 219 20.14 -3.24 17.48
N MET A 220 21.21 -3.28 16.69
CA MET A 220 21.25 -2.72 15.34
C MET A 220 20.23 -3.42 14.43
N THR A 221 20.19 -4.76 14.47
CA THR A 221 19.23 -5.56 13.70
C THR A 221 17.79 -5.26 14.15
N ALA A 222 17.53 -5.16 15.45
CA ALA A 222 16.22 -4.83 15.99
C ALA A 222 15.72 -3.46 15.49
N CYS A 223 16.60 -2.45 15.49
CA CYS A 223 16.29 -1.14 14.92
C CYS A 223 16.01 -1.21 13.42
N GLY A 224 16.79 -1.98 12.65
CA GLY A 224 16.56 -2.17 11.22
C GLY A 224 15.19 -2.79 10.93
N VAL A 225 14.85 -3.87 11.63
CA VAL A 225 13.54 -4.54 11.48
C VAL A 225 12.39 -3.63 11.91
N PHE A 226 12.57 -2.85 12.97
CA PHE A 226 11.58 -1.86 13.40
C PHE A 226 11.26 -0.85 12.28
N PHE A 227 12.27 -0.32 11.58
CA PHE A 227 12.04 0.59 10.45
C PHE A 227 11.24 -0.07 9.33
N PHE A 228 11.51 -1.33 8.99
CA PHE A 228 10.73 -2.07 7.98
C PHE A 228 9.26 -2.21 8.37
N ILE A 229 8.98 -2.58 9.63
CA ILE A 229 7.62 -2.76 10.11
C ILE A 229 6.88 -1.42 10.14
N ALA A 230 7.50 -0.36 10.65
CA ALA A 230 6.90 0.97 10.72
C ALA A 230 6.57 1.53 9.33
N ALA A 231 7.51 1.44 8.38
CA ALA A 231 7.34 1.88 7.00
C ALA A 231 6.25 1.06 6.28
N GLY A 232 6.32 -0.27 6.40
CA GLY A 232 5.41 -1.21 5.72
C GLY A 232 3.97 -1.09 6.19
N ASN A 233 3.72 -0.89 7.49
CA ASN A 233 2.35 -0.77 8.01
C ASN A 233 1.62 0.46 7.46
N LYS A 234 2.26 1.61 7.39
CA LYS A 234 1.67 2.82 6.84
C LYS A 234 1.39 2.68 5.34
N MET A 235 2.33 2.13 4.57
CA MET A 235 2.13 1.84 3.15
C MET A 235 0.99 0.83 2.93
N SER A 236 0.91 -0.20 3.79
CA SER A 236 -0.18 -1.19 3.77
C SER A 236 -1.54 -0.56 4.04
N ALA A 237 -1.63 0.46 4.92
CA ALA A 237 -2.87 1.17 5.18
C ALA A 237 -3.41 1.84 3.92
N TYR A 238 -2.57 2.60 3.21
CA TYR A 238 -2.95 3.23 1.95
C TYR A 238 -3.40 2.20 0.91
N ASN A 239 -2.63 1.13 0.73
CA ASN A 239 -2.96 0.09 -0.22
C ASN A 239 -4.27 -0.65 0.11
N THR A 240 -4.64 -0.77 1.39
CA THR A 240 -5.91 -1.38 1.79
C THR A 240 -7.09 -0.52 1.36
N ILE A 241 -7.03 0.79 1.59
CA ILE A 241 -8.10 1.72 1.18
C ILE A 241 -8.24 1.77 -0.34
N LEU A 242 -7.14 1.86 -1.08
CA LEU A 242 -7.15 1.91 -2.54
C LEU A 242 -7.67 0.62 -3.22
N LYS A 243 -7.81 -0.48 -2.46
CA LYS A 243 -8.34 -1.75 -2.94
C LYS A 243 -9.79 -2.03 -2.54
N ILE A 244 -10.43 -1.12 -1.81
CA ILE A 244 -11.82 -1.32 -1.33
C ILE A 244 -12.78 -1.34 -2.51
N ASN A 245 -12.69 -0.38 -3.43
CA ASN A 245 -13.54 -0.35 -4.59
C ASN A 245 -13.26 -1.57 -5.51
N ARG A 246 -14.31 -2.13 -6.09
CA ARG A 246 -14.20 -3.31 -6.96
C ARG A 246 -13.39 -2.99 -8.21
N ALA A 247 -12.48 -3.87 -8.58
CA ALA A 247 -11.59 -3.66 -9.73
C ALA A 247 -12.32 -3.61 -11.09
N ASP A 248 -13.52 -4.17 -11.18
CA ASP A 248 -14.38 -4.20 -12.36
C ASP A 248 -15.31 -2.96 -12.49
N THR A 249 -15.29 -2.06 -11.49
CA THR A 249 -16.07 -0.82 -11.49
C THR A 249 -15.22 0.38 -11.90
N ILE A 250 -15.89 1.49 -12.25
CA ILE A 250 -15.21 2.74 -12.59
C ILE A 250 -14.37 3.26 -11.43
N GLY A 251 -14.89 3.24 -10.20
CA GLY A 251 -14.16 3.68 -9.00
C GLY A 251 -13.01 2.75 -8.60
N GLY A 252 -13.11 1.45 -8.87
CA GLY A 252 -12.05 0.47 -8.61
C GLY A 252 -10.91 0.49 -9.63
N ASN A 253 -11.13 1.07 -10.79
CA ASN A 253 -10.12 1.27 -11.84
C ASN A 253 -9.50 2.68 -11.80
N TYR A 254 -9.54 3.35 -10.64
CA TYR A 254 -8.85 4.62 -10.47
C TYR A 254 -7.36 4.48 -10.80
N VAL A 255 -6.93 5.22 -11.80
CA VAL A 255 -5.51 5.34 -12.18
C VAL A 255 -5.11 6.79 -11.95
N PRO A 256 -4.17 7.08 -11.04
CA PRO A 256 -3.65 8.43 -10.84
C PRO A 256 -3.11 9.00 -12.15
N SER A 257 -3.33 10.28 -12.40
CA SER A 257 -2.95 11.00 -13.64
C SER A 257 -1.47 10.87 -14.03
N GLN A 258 -0.62 10.39 -13.11
CA GLN A 258 0.84 10.28 -13.32
C GLN A 258 1.37 8.84 -13.47
N LYS A 259 0.54 7.82 -13.28
CA LYS A 259 0.99 6.44 -13.54
C LYS A 259 0.70 6.07 -14.98
N VAL A 260 1.68 6.29 -15.84
CA VAL A 260 1.76 5.64 -17.14
C VAL A 260 1.76 4.13 -16.88
N GLN A 261 0.60 3.48 -17.01
CA GLN A 261 0.59 2.02 -17.14
C GLN A 261 1.45 1.68 -18.34
N ILE A 262 2.45 0.84 -18.13
CA ILE A 262 3.22 0.28 -19.25
C ILE A 262 2.26 -0.66 -19.99
N THR A 263 1.56 -0.11 -20.97
CA THR A 263 0.74 -0.89 -21.90
C THR A 263 1.70 -1.46 -22.94
N TYR A 264 1.89 -2.76 -22.92
CA TYR A 264 2.67 -3.44 -23.96
C TYR A 264 1.81 -3.51 -25.21
N GLU A 265 2.32 -3.00 -26.35
CA GLU A 265 1.63 -3.08 -27.64
C GLU A 265 1.38 -4.53 -28.08
N ASN A 266 2.24 -5.43 -27.66
CA ASN A 266 2.17 -6.83 -28.04
C ASN A 266 1.70 -7.69 -26.85
N PRO A 267 0.53 -8.39 -26.97
CA PRO A 267 0.00 -9.24 -25.91
C PRO A 267 0.95 -10.38 -25.53
N THR A 268 1.80 -10.84 -26.45
CA THR A 268 2.82 -11.87 -26.18
C THR A 268 3.89 -11.34 -25.23
N ILE A 269 4.32 -10.10 -25.37
CA ILE A 269 5.31 -9.48 -24.47
C ILE A 269 4.69 -9.28 -23.08
N ALA A 270 3.42 -8.86 -23.01
CA ALA A 270 2.70 -8.74 -21.73
C ALA A 270 2.64 -10.09 -20.98
N ALA A 271 2.34 -11.17 -21.69
CA ALA A 271 2.32 -12.53 -21.12
C ALA A 271 3.71 -12.98 -20.63
N ILE A 272 4.76 -12.75 -21.39
CA ILE A 272 6.14 -13.07 -21.00
C ILE A 272 6.55 -12.26 -19.76
N MET A 273 6.23 -10.98 -19.73
CA MET A 273 6.58 -10.11 -18.61
C MET A 273 5.83 -10.44 -17.32
N SER A 274 4.63 -11.01 -17.40
CA SER A 274 3.86 -11.45 -16.22
C SER A 274 4.53 -12.62 -15.48
N VAL A 275 5.22 -13.51 -16.20
CA VAL A 275 5.90 -14.69 -15.66
C VAL A 275 7.42 -14.49 -15.53
N TYR A 276 7.96 -13.34 -15.94
CA TYR A 276 9.40 -13.10 -16.00
C TYR A 276 10.10 -13.30 -14.64
N TRP A 277 9.63 -12.61 -13.60
CA TRP A 277 10.25 -12.68 -12.27
C TRP A 277 10.11 -14.04 -11.59
N PRO A 278 8.96 -14.74 -11.64
CA PRO A 278 8.86 -16.13 -11.17
C PRO A 278 9.85 -17.06 -11.88
N THR A 279 10.02 -16.92 -13.21
CA THR A 279 10.96 -17.73 -13.98
C THR A 279 12.42 -17.47 -13.58
N VAL A 280 12.82 -16.21 -13.44
CA VAL A 280 14.17 -15.83 -12.95
C VAL A 280 14.44 -16.40 -11.56
N THR A 281 13.43 -16.36 -10.67
CA THR A 281 13.54 -16.93 -9.32
C THR A 281 13.76 -18.44 -9.36
N CYS A 282 13.00 -19.17 -10.20
CA CYS A 282 13.19 -20.61 -10.39
C CYS A 282 14.59 -20.94 -10.91
N ILE A 283 15.07 -20.20 -11.93
CA ILE A 283 16.42 -20.41 -12.50
C ILE A 283 17.48 -20.16 -11.42
N TYR A 284 17.37 -19.05 -10.68
CA TYR A 284 18.28 -18.73 -9.59
C TYR A 284 18.35 -19.85 -8.54
N LEU A 285 17.19 -20.34 -8.08
CA LEU A 285 17.14 -21.43 -7.09
C LEU A 285 17.72 -22.73 -7.64
N CYS A 286 17.36 -23.13 -8.86
CA CYS A 286 17.89 -24.32 -9.49
C CYS A 286 19.42 -24.27 -9.62
N VAL A 287 19.96 -23.17 -10.14
CA VAL A 287 21.41 -23.02 -10.29
C VAL A 287 22.11 -23.00 -8.93
N SER A 288 21.58 -22.27 -7.93
CA SER A 288 22.16 -22.20 -6.60
C SER A 288 22.18 -23.54 -5.86
N PHE A 289 21.10 -24.33 -5.97
CA PHE A 289 21.05 -25.68 -5.36
C PHE A 289 21.94 -26.69 -6.09
N LEU A 290 22.06 -26.61 -7.41
CA LEU A 290 22.90 -27.54 -8.19
C LEU A 290 24.38 -27.26 -8.07
N SER A 291 24.78 -25.97 -8.02
CA SER A 291 26.18 -25.56 -7.93
C SER A 291 26.71 -25.48 -6.49
N GLY A 292 25.83 -25.22 -5.50
CA GLY A 292 26.23 -24.90 -4.13
C GLY A 292 26.84 -23.50 -3.93
N ASP A 293 27.05 -22.75 -5.02
CA ASP A 293 27.79 -21.48 -5.04
C ASP A 293 26.87 -20.27 -4.84
N TRP A 294 26.16 -20.22 -3.72
CA TRP A 294 25.23 -19.14 -3.39
C TRP A 294 25.87 -17.75 -3.43
N HIS A 295 27.17 -17.66 -3.15
CA HIS A 295 27.91 -16.39 -3.11
C HIS A 295 28.17 -15.79 -4.51
N ILE A 296 28.00 -16.56 -5.60
CA ILE A 296 28.21 -16.09 -6.97
C ILE A 296 26.87 -15.99 -7.71
N THR A 297 25.93 -16.88 -7.43
CA THR A 297 24.68 -17.00 -8.19
C THR A 297 23.75 -15.78 -8.07
N TRP A 298 23.92 -14.92 -7.07
CA TRP A 298 23.18 -13.65 -6.96
C TRP A 298 23.35 -12.73 -8.19
N ILE A 299 24.42 -12.89 -8.98
CA ILE A 299 24.66 -12.15 -10.23
C ILE A 299 23.52 -12.34 -11.22
N ILE A 300 22.79 -13.47 -11.17
CA ILE A 300 21.61 -13.74 -11.99
C ILE A 300 20.58 -12.61 -11.86
N TRP A 301 20.39 -12.05 -10.67
CA TRP A 301 19.44 -10.95 -10.44
C TRP A 301 19.85 -9.66 -11.14
N VAL A 302 21.14 -9.36 -11.17
CA VAL A 302 21.67 -8.16 -11.85
C VAL A 302 21.45 -8.29 -13.35
N ILE A 303 21.79 -9.44 -13.93
CA ILE A 303 21.62 -9.72 -15.36
C ILE A 303 20.12 -9.69 -15.72
N ALA A 304 19.27 -10.33 -14.92
CA ALA A 304 17.83 -10.33 -15.12
C ALA A 304 17.25 -8.91 -15.09
N LYS A 305 17.71 -8.06 -14.17
CA LYS A 305 17.26 -6.66 -14.11
C LYS A 305 17.64 -5.87 -15.35
N ILE A 306 18.83 -6.07 -15.88
CA ILE A 306 19.29 -5.44 -17.13
C ILE A 306 18.41 -5.91 -18.28
N CYS A 307 18.22 -7.22 -18.46
CA CYS A 307 17.35 -7.77 -19.50
C CYS A 307 15.91 -7.25 -19.41
N HIS A 308 15.34 -7.23 -18.21
CA HIS A 308 14.02 -6.66 -17.97
C HIS A 308 13.93 -5.21 -18.44
N THR A 309 14.92 -4.39 -18.09
CA THR A 309 14.95 -2.96 -18.48
C THR A 309 15.03 -2.81 -20.00
N PHE A 310 15.84 -3.61 -20.68
CA PHE A 310 15.93 -3.60 -22.14
C PHE A 310 14.61 -3.96 -22.81
N ILE A 311 13.92 -4.99 -22.35
CA ILE A 311 12.63 -5.42 -22.91
C ILE A 311 11.58 -4.32 -22.70
N VAL A 312 11.50 -3.75 -21.49
CA VAL A 312 10.55 -2.66 -21.18
C VAL A 312 10.86 -1.41 -22.00
N THR A 313 12.12 -1.04 -22.17
CA THR A 313 12.51 0.16 -22.92
C THR A 313 12.31 -0.04 -24.42
N GLY A 314 12.61 -1.23 -24.94
CA GLY A 314 12.42 -1.56 -26.36
C GLY A 314 10.95 -1.74 -26.78
N SER A 315 10.05 -2.00 -25.82
CA SER A 315 8.61 -2.11 -26.02
C SER A 315 7.85 -0.79 -25.79
N ARG A 316 8.57 0.28 -25.42
CA ARG A 316 8.05 1.66 -25.38
C ARG A 316 8.41 2.35 -26.68
N ARG A 317 7.49 2.37 -27.62
CA ARG A 317 7.47 3.33 -28.74
C ARG A 317 6.08 3.90 -28.90
#